data_718fed5bd4c69ca79b2e4307e76f617f
#
_entry.id   718fed5bd4c69ca79b2e4307e76f617f
#
_cell.length_a   1.000
_cell.length_b   1.000
_cell.length_c   1.000
_cell.angle_alpha   90.00
_cell.angle_beta   90.00
_cell.angle_gamma   90.00
#
_symmetry.space_group_name_H-M   'P 1'
#
loop_
_entity.id
_entity.type
_entity.pdbx_description
1 polymer ?
#
loop_
_entity_poly.entity_id
_entity_poly.type
_entity_poly.pdbx_seq_one_letter_code
_entity_poly.pdbx_strand_id
1 'polypeptide(L)'
;MKYLIVGLGNIGYEYENTRHNIGFRVLDALAKASNLVFTDVRYGATCELRLKGRVLVLLKPSTYMNLSGNAVRYWLQKENIPVENMLVVVDDLALPFGTLRLKPKGSDAGHNGLKHICEILGTQCYARLRFGIGNDFPRGGQVEFVLGSFPPEEEKQLPEKLERAGEIIKSFCLAGVQQTMNQYNNK
;
A
#
# COMPACT_ATOMS: atom_id res chain seq x y z
N MET A 1 13.20 8.69 -13.90
CA MET A 1 13.03 7.41 -13.21
C MET A 1 11.61 7.26 -12.76
N LYS A 2 11.01 6.12 -13.03
CA LYS A 2 9.62 5.85 -12.67
C LYS A 2 9.53 4.83 -11.54
N TYR A 3 8.51 5.02 -10.71
CA TYR A 3 8.19 4.13 -9.58
C TYR A 3 6.74 3.72 -9.67
N LEU A 4 6.43 2.52 -9.22
CA LEU A 4 5.05 2.05 -9.07
C LEU A 4 4.74 1.95 -7.58
N ILE A 5 3.77 2.74 -7.14
CA ILE A 5 3.32 2.73 -5.75
C ILE A 5 1.93 2.11 -5.73
N VAL A 6 1.83 0.93 -5.15
CA VAL A 6 0.59 0.15 -5.15
C VAL A 6 -0.04 0.22 -3.76
N GLY A 7 -1.29 0.66 -3.70
CA GLY A 7 -2.06 0.57 -2.46
C GLY A 7 -3.08 -0.56 -2.62
N LEU A 8 -3.01 -1.57 -1.77
CA LEU A 8 -3.90 -2.71 -1.87
C LEU A 8 -5.23 -2.48 -1.16
N GLY A 9 -6.29 -3.01 -1.75
CA GLY A 9 -7.63 -2.92 -1.21
C GLY A 9 -8.61 -3.65 -2.13
N ASN A 10 -9.87 -3.69 -1.72
CA ASN A 10 -10.96 -4.24 -2.52
C ASN A 10 -11.81 -3.10 -3.06
N ILE A 11 -12.27 -3.24 -4.31
CA ILE A 11 -13.20 -2.28 -4.89
C ILE A 11 -14.59 -2.48 -4.32
N GLY A 12 -15.35 -1.41 -4.29
CA GLY A 12 -16.73 -1.43 -3.83
C GLY A 12 -16.93 -0.55 -2.61
N TYR A 13 -18.10 0.07 -2.56
CA TYR A 13 -18.47 0.98 -1.49
C TYR A 13 -18.40 0.32 -0.10
N GLU A 14 -18.76 -0.95 -0.04
CA GLU A 14 -18.78 -1.73 1.21
C GLU A 14 -17.39 -1.94 1.83
N TYR A 15 -16.33 -1.79 1.04
CA TYR A 15 -14.96 -1.99 1.52
C TYR A 15 -14.21 -0.69 1.80
N GLU A 16 -14.80 0.44 1.44
CA GLU A 16 -14.11 1.74 1.38
C GLU A 16 -13.36 2.12 2.65
N ASN A 17 -13.96 1.87 3.81
CA ASN A 17 -13.39 2.26 5.10
C ASN A 17 -12.93 1.09 5.94
N THR A 18 -12.71 -0.06 5.33
CA THR A 18 -12.23 -1.23 6.06
C THR A 18 -10.73 -1.14 6.33
N ARG A 19 -10.29 -1.88 7.35
CA ARG A 19 -8.86 -1.99 7.67
C ARG A 19 -8.07 -2.51 6.47
N HIS A 20 -8.65 -3.48 5.74
CA HIS A 20 -7.99 -4.10 4.59
C HIS A 20 -7.77 -3.13 3.43
N ASN A 21 -8.51 -2.02 3.41
CA ASN A 21 -8.38 -1.00 2.37
C ASN A 21 -7.48 0.17 2.78
N ILE A 22 -6.69 0.01 3.84
CA ILE A 22 -5.81 1.12 4.27
C ILE A 22 -4.83 1.53 3.17
N GLY A 23 -4.41 0.59 2.32
CA GLY A 23 -3.55 0.90 1.18
C GLY A 23 -4.19 1.89 0.22
N PHE A 24 -5.48 1.72 -0.07
CA PHE A 24 -6.23 2.67 -0.90
C PHE A 24 -6.28 4.05 -0.23
N ARG A 25 -6.53 4.08 1.07
CA ARG A 25 -6.64 5.34 1.80
C ARG A 25 -5.32 6.11 1.85
N VAL A 26 -4.21 5.40 1.96
CA VAL A 26 -2.87 6.02 1.90
C VAL A 26 -2.67 6.72 0.57
N LEU A 27 -2.96 6.03 -0.54
CA LEU A 27 -2.79 6.62 -1.87
C LEU A 27 -3.79 7.74 -2.12
N ASP A 28 -5.03 7.61 -1.65
CA ASP A 28 -6.02 8.67 -1.78
C ASP A 28 -5.59 9.94 -1.05
N ALA A 29 -5.04 9.79 0.16
CA ALA A 29 -4.54 10.93 0.93
C ALA A 29 -3.35 11.59 0.24
N LEU A 30 -2.44 10.80 -0.31
CA LEU A 30 -1.26 11.31 -1.02
C LEU A 30 -1.68 12.06 -2.29
N ALA A 31 -2.61 11.50 -3.05
CA ALA A 31 -3.13 12.12 -4.27
C ALA A 31 -3.85 13.45 -3.94
N LYS A 32 -4.69 13.44 -2.92
CA LYS A 32 -5.42 14.65 -2.50
C LYS A 32 -4.46 15.76 -2.07
N ALA A 33 -3.44 15.42 -1.29
CA ALA A 33 -2.44 16.39 -0.85
C ALA A 33 -1.63 16.96 -2.01
N SER A 34 -1.58 16.27 -3.13
CA SER A 34 -0.85 16.67 -4.33
C SER A 34 -1.76 17.23 -5.42
N ASN A 35 -3.04 17.44 -5.10
CA ASN A 35 -4.06 17.93 -6.04
C ASN A 35 -4.23 17.05 -7.27
N LEU A 36 -4.14 15.74 -7.07
CA LEU A 36 -4.29 14.74 -8.13
C LEU A 36 -5.58 13.96 -7.96
N VAL A 37 -6.14 13.50 -9.08
CA VAL A 37 -7.35 12.69 -9.12
C VAL A 37 -7.03 11.39 -9.84
N PHE A 38 -7.48 10.27 -9.27
CA PHE A 38 -7.34 8.96 -9.89
C PHE A 38 -8.26 8.84 -11.09
N THR A 39 -7.76 8.20 -12.15
CA THR A 39 -8.50 7.89 -13.35
C THR A 39 -8.62 6.38 -13.49
N ASP A 40 -9.82 5.90 -13.82
CA ASP A 40 -10.03 4.47 -14.05
C ASP A 40 -9.27 4.01 -15.28
N VAL A 41 -8.55 2.91 -15.12
CA VAL A 41 -7.69 2.32 -16.14
C VAL A 41 -7.85 0.81 -16.10
N ARG A 42 -7.09 0.12 -16.93
CA ARG A 42 -7.11 -1.35 -16.93
C ARG A 42 -6.57 -1.87 -15.59
N TYR A 43 -7.32 -2.75 -14.95
CA TYR A 43 -6.99 -3.39 -13.67
C TYR A 43 -6.96 -2.46 -12.46
N GLY A 44 -7.36 -1.20 -12.59
CA GLY A 44 -7.32 -0.32 -11.42
C GLY A 44 -7.64 1.12 -11.71
N ALA A 45 -7.14 1.98 -10.83
CA ALA A 45 -7.18 3.43 -11.00
C ALA A 45 -5.77 3.96 -10.74
N THR A 46 -5.34 4.92 -11.56
CA THR A 46 -3.99 5.49 -11.44
C THR A 46 -4.01 7.00 -11.47
N CYS A 47 -2.94 7.59 -10.91
CA CYS A 47 -2.57 8.97 -11.17
C CYS A 47 -1.05 9.06 -11.10
N GLU A 48 -0.48 10.12 -11.67
CA GLU A 48 0.96 10.33 -11.68
C GLU A 48 1.34 11.50 -10.78
N LEU A 49 2.25 11.25 -9.87
CA LEU A 49 2.83 12.27 -9.01
C LEU A 49 4.26 12.53 -9.47
N ARG A 50 4.56 13.77 -9.84
CA ARG A 50 5.91 14.17 -10.24
C ARG A 50 6.63 14.78 -9.05
N LEU A 51 7.81 14.25 -8.75
CA LEU A 51 8.56 14.63 -7.57
C LEU A 51 10.05 14.67 -7.88
N LYS A 52 10.59 15.88 -8.01
CA LYS A 52 12.04 16.11 -8.21
C LYS A 52 12.65 15.23 -9.30
N GLY A 53 12.04 15.24 -10.48
CA GLY A 53 12.53 14.49 -11.63
C GLY A 53 12.11 13.02 -11.65
N ARG A 54 11.35 12.58 -10.66
CA ARG A 54 10.82 11.22 -10.61
C ARG A 54 9.33 11.22 -10.90
N VAL A 55 8.83 10.14 -11.47
CA VAL A 55 7.41 9.96 -11.73
C VAL A 55 6.93 8.78 -10.88
N LEU A 56 5.99 9.04 -9.99
CA LEU A 56 5.37 8.01 -9.18
C LEU A 56 4.01 7.67 -9.78
N VAL A 57 3.87 6.47 -10.31
CA VAL A 57 2.58 5.97 -10.78
C VAL A 57 1.89 5.36 -9.57
N LEU A 58 0.84 6.01 -9.08
CA LEU A 58 0.05 5.51 -7.95
C LEU A 58 -1.04 4.61 -8.51
N LEU A 59 -1.10 3.38 -8.03
CA LEU A 59 -2.04 2.37 -8.52
C LEU A 59 -2.90 1.83 -7.39
N LYS A 60 -4.20 1.94 -7.55
CA LYS A 60 -5.18 1.22 -6.73
C LYS A 60 -5.76 0.10 -7.59
N PRO A 61 -5.37 -1.17 -7.37
CA PRO A 61 -5.92 -2.26 -8.17
C PRO A 61 -7.44 -2.38 -8.03
N SER A 62 -8.13 -2.64 -9.14
CA SER A 62 -9.57 -2.90 -9.14
C SER A 62 -9.88 -4.39 -9.17
N THR A 63 -8.86 -5.22 -9.19
CA THR A 63 -8.98 -6.66 -8.97
C THR A 63 -9.30 -6.87 -7.49
N TYR A 64 -10.04 -7.89 -7.13
CA TYR A 64 -10.16 -8.17 -5.71
C TYR A 64 -8.80 -8.50 -5.12
N MET A 65 -8.70 -8.38 -3.78
CA MET A 65 -7.41 -8.49 -3.08
C MET A 65 -6.60 -9.72 -3.51
N ASN A 66 -7.24 -10.87 -3.64
CA ASN A 66 -6.57 -12.12 -4.00
C ASN A 66 -6.10 -12.19 -5.45
N LEU A 67 -6.36 -11.17 -6.25
CA LEU A 67 -5.92 -11.09 -7.65
C LEU A 67 -5.04 -9.86 -7.90
N SER A 68 -4.53 -9.25 -6.84
CA SER A 68 -3.72 -8.02 -6.93
C SER A 68 -2.50 -8.14 -7.86
N GLY A 69 -1.91 -9.33 -7.94
CA GLY A 69 -0.73 -9.54 -8.78
C GLY A 69 -0.96 -9.31 -10.26
N ASN A 70 -2.19 -9.52 -10.74
CA ASN A 70 -2.52 -9.29 -12.14
C ASN A 70 -2.37 -7.81 -12.52
N ALA A 71 -2.88 -6.93 -11.65
CA ALA A 71 -2.75 -5.49 -11.85
C ALA A 71 -1.30 -5.03 -11.75
N VAL A 72 -0.58 -5.53 -10.75
CA VAL A 72 0.81 -5.16 -10.51
C VAL A 72 1.69 -5.54 -11.71
N ARG A 73 1.58 -6.79 -12.18
CA ARG A 73 2.36 -7.24 -13.34
C ARG A 73 2.07 -6.40 -14.57
N TYR A 74 0.78 -6.14 -14.84
CA TYR A 74 0.39 -5.36 -16.00
C TYR A 74 1.03 -3.96 -15.96
N TRP A 75 0.95 -3.28 -14.83
CA TRP A 75 1.44 -1.89 -14.74
C TRP A 75 2.95 -1.78 -14.68
N LEU A 76 3.66 -2.76 -14.10
CA LEU A 76 5.11 -2.81 -14.19
C LEU A 76 5.57 -2.92 -15.64
N GLN A 77 4.90 -3.79 -16.42
CA GLN A 77 5.25 -3.99 -17.82
C GLN A 77 4.86 -2.80 -18.68
N LYS A 78 3.64 -2.31 -18.52
CA LYS A 78 3.15 -1.19 -19.32
C LYS A 78 4.00 0.06 -19.14
N GLU A 79 4.37 0.40 -17.93
CA GLU A 79 5.17 1.59 -17.62
C GLU A 79 6.66 1.33 -17.64
N ASN A 80 7.07 0.12 -17.93
CA ASN A 80 8.47 -0.29 -17.97
C ASN A 80 9.21 0.05 -16.68
N ILE A 81 8.60 -0.35 -15.55
CA ILE A 81 9.14 -0.08 -14.21
C ILE A 81 9.78 -1.37 -13.67
N PRO A 82 11.04 -1.32 -13.22
CA PRO A 82 11.66 -2.50 -12.61
C PRO A 82 11.07 -2.76 -11.21
N VAL A 83 11.09 -4.02 -10.78
CA VAL A 83 10.53 -4.44 -9.49
C VAL A 83 11.15 -3.69 -8.32
N GLU A 84 12.43 -3.37 -8.38
CA GLU A 84 13.11 -2.62 -7.32
C GLU A 84 12.59 -1.19 -7.16
N ASN A 85 11.85 -0.68 -8.14
CA ASN A 85 11.20 0.62 -8.07
C ASN A 85 9.72 0.53 -7.70
N MET A 86 9.29 -0.60 -7.16
CA MET A 86 7.92 -0.79 -6.71
C MET A 86 7.85 -0.77 -5.18
N LEU A 87 6.79 -0.15 -4.67
CA LEU A 87 6.45 -0.16 -3.24
C LEU A 87 4.98 -0.52 -3.10
N VAL A 88 4.69 -1.52 -2.28
CA VAL A 88 3.32 -1.97 -2.03
C VAL A 88 2.92 -1.59 -0.61
N VAL A 89 1.79 -0.90 -0.48
CA VAL A 89 1.24 -0.47 0.81
C VAL A 89 0.14 -1.43 1.24
N VAL A 90 0.30 -2.04 2.41
CA VAL A 90 -0.60 -3.08 2.91
C VAL A 90 -0.90 -2.91 4.39
N ASP A 91 -2.05 -3.46 4.82
CA ASP A 91 -2.38 -3.62 6.22
C ASP A 91 -1.59 -4.79 6.82
N ASP A 92 -1.24 -4.67 8.12
CA ASP A 92 -0.43 -5.69 8.80
C ASP A 92 -0.99 -5.94 10.21
N LEU A 93 -1.43 -7.18 10.44
CA LEU A 93 -1.95 -7.62 11.72
C LEU A 93 -0.88 -7.73 12.80
N ALA A 94 0.39 -7.90 12.41
CA ALA A 94 1.49 -8.11 13.35
C ALA A 94 1.99 -6.82 13.99
N LEU A 95 1.56 -5.67 13.50
CA LEU A 95 1.98 -4.37 14.02
C LEU A 95 0.82 -3.68 14.73
N PRO A 96 1.08 -3.00 15.86
CA PRO A 96 0.05 -2.20 16.53
C PRO A 96 -0.53 -1.15 15.58
N PHE A 97 -1.76 -0.74 15.85
CA PHE A 97 -2.42 0.27 15.03
C PHE A 97 -1.53 1.50 14.82
N GLY A 98 -1.42 1.93 13.58
CA GLY A 98 -0.73 3.16 13.22
C GLY A 98 0.79 3.07 13.15
N THR A 99 1.36 1.90 13.46
CA THR A 99 2.80 1.67 13.28
C THR A 99 3.08 1.49 11.79
N LEU A 100 4.04 2.25 11.28
CA LEU A 100 4.46 2.17 9.88
C LEU A 100 5.84 1.55 9.80
N ARG A 101 5.98 0.53 8.99
CA ARG A 101 7.27 -0.16 8.83
C ARG A 101 7.53 -0.50 7.36
N LEU A 102 8.64 0.00 6.86
CA LEU A 102 9.09 -0.28 5.50
C LEU A 102 10.03 -1.47 5.53
N LYS A 103 9.83 -2.41 4.60
CA LYS A 103 10.73 -3.57 4.44
C LYS A 103 11.07 -3.74 2.96
N PRO A 104 12.33 -4.10 2.64
CA PRO A 104 12.74 -4.29 1.25
C PRO A 104 12.29 -5.61 0.64
N LYS A 105 11.94 -6.60 1.48
CA LYS A 105 11.51 -7.93 1.06
C LYS A 105 10.87 -8.64 2.23
N GLY A 106 10.29 -9.79 1.99
CA GLY A 106 9.74 -10.62 3.07
C GLY A 106 8.61 -11.52 2.63
N SER A 107 8.12 -12.35 3.55
CA SER A 107 6.98 -13.23 3.30
C SER A 107 5.69 -12.42 3.18
N ASP A 108 4.64 -13.07 2.70
CA ASP A 108 3.33 -12.44 2.58
C ASP A 108 2.61 -12.31 3.94
N ALA A 109 3.11 -12.98 4.98
CA ALA A 109 2.54 -12.98 6.32
C ALA A 109 1.03 -13.32 6.33
N GLY A 110 0.59 -14.12 5.37
CA GLY A 110 -0.81 -14.51 5.23
C GLY A 110 -1.70 -13.47 4.54
N HIS A 111 -1.14 -12.38 4.08
CA HIS A 111 -1.89 -11.34 3.36
C HIS A 111 -2.15 -11.80 1.92
N ASN A 112 -3.41 -11.95 1.56
CA ASN A 112 -3.80 -12.52 0.26
C ASN A 112 -3.30 -11.72 -0.93
N GLY A 113 -3.25 -10.39 -0.82
CA GLY A 113 -2.73 -9.53 -1.88
C GLY A 113 -1.25 -9.74 -2.12
N LEU A 114 -0.46 -9.75 -1.04
CA LEU A 114 0.99 -10.00 -1.15
C LEU A 114 1.27 -11.39 -1.66
N LYS A 115 0.49 -12.37 -1.21
CA LYS A 115 0.63 -13.76 -1.68
C LYS A 115 0.48 -13.85 -3.19
N HIS A 116 -0.55 -13.22 -3.73
CA HIS A 116 -0.80 -13.27 -5.16
C HIS A 116 0.27 -12.51 -5.95
N ILE A 117 0.72 -11.34 -5.44
CA ILE A 117 1.81 -10.61 -6.09
C ILE A 117 3.07 -11.47 -6.15
N CYS A 118 3.44 -12.13 -5.04
CA CYS A 118 4.60 -13.02 -5.02
C CYS A 118 4.46 -14.18 -6.02
N GLU A 119 3.27 -14.75 -6.10
CA GLU A 119 2.95 -15.83 -7.04
C GLU A 119 3.15 -15.39 -8.50
N ILE A 120 2.56 -14.25 -8.84
CA ILE A 120 2.56 -13.75 -10.22
C ILE A 120 3.94 -13.24 -10.64
N LEU A 121 4.65 -12.54 -9.75
CA LEU A 121 5.98 -12.01 -10.05
C LEU A 121 7.10 -13.03 -9.86
N GLY A 122 6.84 -14.12 -9.12
CA GLY A 122 7.84 -15.13 -8.84
C GLY A 122 8.91 -14.69 -7.87
N THR A 123 8.66 -13.65 -7.06
CA THR A 123 9.62 -13.10 -6.11
C THR A 123 8.95 -12.45 -4.91
N GLN A 124 9.64 -12.48 -3.77
CA GLN A 124 9.28 -11.73 -2.56
C GLN A 124 10.16 -10.48 -2.41
N CYS A 125 11.07 -10.25 -3.35
CA CYS A 125 12.07 -9.18 -3.25
C CYS A 125 11.53 -7.89 -3.85
N TYR A 126 10.55 -7.27 -3.18
CA TYR A 126 10.07 -5.93 -3.49
C TYR A 126 9.71 -5.22 -2.18
N ALA A 127 9.82 -3.90 -2.20
CA ALA A 127 9.57 -3.10 -1.01
C ALA A 127 8.08 -3.10 -0.64
N ARG A 128 7.80 -3.13 0.65
CA ARG A 128 6.44 -3.01 1.16
C ARG A 128 6.41 -2.09 2.37
N LEU A 129 5.41 -1.24 2.40
CA LEU A 129 5.11 -0.39 3.55
C LEU A 129 3.96 -1.05 4.30
N ARG A 130 4.25 -1.51 5.51
CA ARG A 130 3.28 -2.19 6.36
C ARG A 130 2.63 -1.16 7.27
N PHE A 131 1.31 -1.07 7.17
CA PHE A 131 0.51 -0.20 8.02
C PHE A 131 -0.14 -1.06 9.10
N GLY A 132 0.28 -0.90 10.35
CA GLY A 132 -0.23 -1.70 11.45
C GLY A 132 -1.71 -1.44 11.71
N ILE A 133 -2.47 -2.51 11.82
CA ILE A 133 -3.91 -2.44 12.15
C ILE A 133 -4.23 -3.16 13.46
N GLY A 134 -3.23 -3.80 14.08
CA GLY A 134 -3.42 -4.58 15.28
C GLY A 134 -4.08 -5.92 15.00
N ASN A 135 -4.35 -6.66 16.06
CA ASN A 135 -4.92 -8.00 15.93
C ASN A 135 -5.91 -8.34 17.05
N ASP A 136 -6.63 -7.33 17.53
CA ASP A 136 -7.59 -7.51 18.63
C ASP A 136 -8.88 -8.13 18.09
N PHE A 137 -8.85 -9.45 17.90
CA PHE A 137 -10.02 -10.21 17.45
C PHE A 137 -9.93 -11.64 18.02
N PRO A 138 -11.09 -12.31 18.18
CA PRO A 138 -11.11 -13.68 18.68
C PRO A 138 -10.57 -14.66 17.64
N ARG A 139 -10.15 -15.83 18.10
CA ARG A 139 -9.65 -16.88 17.21
C ARG A 139 -10.69 -17.18 16.12
N GLY A 140 -10.22 -17.19 14.86
CA GLY A 140 -11.08 -17.38 13.69
C GLY A 140 -11.78 -16.12 13.21
N GLY A 141 -11.55 -14.97 13.88
CA GLY A 141 -12.19 -13.71 13.52
C GLY A 141 -11.37 -12.80 12.60
N GLN A 142 -10.30 -13.33 11.99
CA GLN A 142 -9.40 -12.51 11.19
C GLN A 142 -10.09 -11.86 10.00
N VAL A 143 -10.89 -12.61 9.26
CA VAL A 143 -11.59 -12.09 8.07
C VAL A 143 -12.52 -10.93 8.45
N GLU A 144 -13.32 -11.12 9.50
CA GLU A 144 -14.22 -10.06 9.98
C GLU A 144 -13.44 -8.83 10.44
N PHE A 145 -12.30 -9.05 11.09
CA PHE A 145 -11.49 -7.94 11.59
C PHE A 145 -10.93 -7.09 10.45
N VAL A 146 -10.29 -7.71 9.45
CA VAL A 146 -9.69 -6.94 8.35
C VAL A 146 -10.74 -6.27 7.47
N LEU A 147 -11.93 -6.87 7.36
CA LEU A 147 -13.05 -6.29 6.62
C LEU A 147 -13.92 -5.36 7.48
N GLY A 148 -13.57 -5.18 8.74
CA GLY A 148 -14.23 -4.25 9.64
C GLY A 148 -13.62 -2.86 9.56
N SER A 149 -14.35 -1.88 10.11
CA SER A 149 -13.91 -0.49 10.14
C SER A 149 -13.03 -0.21 11.35
N PHE A 150 -12.22 0.83 11.28
CA PHE A 150 -11.48 1.30 12.44
C PHE A 150 -12.45 1.89 13.47
N PRO A 151 -12.24 1.63 14.77
CA PRO A 151 -13.07 2.29 15.78
C PRO A 151 -12.81 3.80 15.80
N PRO A 152 -13.74 4.60 16.36
CA PRO A 152 -13.63 6.07 16.31
C PRO A 152 -12.32 6.63 16.84
N GLU A 153 -11.77 6.07 17.90
CA GLU A 153 -10.51 6.54 18.49
C GLU A 153 -9.31 6.30 17.57
N GLU A 154 -9.36 5.28 16.73
CA GLU A 154 -8.33 5.01 15.72
C GLU A 154 -8.56 5.87 14.48
N GLU A 155 -9.82 6.01 14.06
CA GLU A 155 -10.17 6.81 12.89
C GLU A 155 -9.69 8.26 13.07
N LYS A 156 -9.74 8.81 14.28
CA LYS A 156 -9.26 10.16 14.58
C LYS A 156 -7.76 10.33 14.33
N GLN A 157 -7.00 9.26 14.48
CA GLN A 157 -5.55 9.29 14.31
C GLN A 157 -5.11 9.04 12.88
N LEU A 158 -6.02 8.56 12.02
CA LEU A 158 -5.68 8.21 10.65
C LEU A 158 -5.12 9.36 9.82
N PRO A 159 -5.67 10.59 9.84
CA PRO A 159 -5.11 11.66 9.01
C PRO A 159 -3.61 11.85 9.19
N GLU A 160 -3.14 11.84 10.45
CA GLU A 160 -1.71 11.98 10.75
C GLU A 160 -0.91 10.79 10.25
N LYS A 161 -1.43 9.57 10.44
CA LYS A 161 -0.76 8.34 10.00
C LYS A 161 -0.70 8.24 8.49
N LEU A 162 -1.76 8.66 7.81
CA LEU A 162 -1.79 8.67 6.34
C LEU A 162 -0.78 9.67 5.77
N GLU A 163 -0.67 10.84 6.40
CA GLU A 163 0.32 11.84 5.99
C GLU A 163 1.73 11.29 6.14
N ARG A 164 2.02 10.63 7.26
CA ARG A 164 3.33 10.03 7.51
C ARG A 164 3.63 8.93 6.48
N ALA A 165 2.63 8.11 6.14
CA ALA A 165 2.80 7.09 5.10
C ALA A 165 3.19 7.74 3.76
N GLY A 166 2.58 8.86 3.43
CA GLY A 166 2.92 9.63 2.22
C GLY A 166 4.36 10.13 2.24
N GLU A 167 4.84 10.58 3.40
CA GLU A 167 6.24 11.01 3.56
C GLU A 167 7.21 9.84 3.33
N ILE A 168 6.87 8.67 3.84
CA ILE A 168 7.68 7.47 3.66
C ILE A 168 7.75 7.08 2.19
N ILE A 169 6.61 7.13 1.49
CA ILE A 169 6.56 6.83 0.05
C ILE A 169 7.48 7.78 -0.73
N LYS A 170 7.40 9.07 -0.45
CA LYS A 170 8.26 10.06 -1.12
C LYS A 170 9.73 9.81 -0.82
N SER A 171 10.06 9.53 0.44
CA SER A 171 11.43 9.24 0.84
C SER A 171 11.97 8.00 0.14
N PHE A 172 11.15 6.95 0.02
CA PHE A 172 11.54 5.76 -0.72
C PHE A 172 11.99 6.10 -2.15
N CYS A 173 11.23 6.96 -2.82
CA CYS A 173 11.55 7.34 -4.20
C CYS A 173 12.75 8.28 -4.30
N LEU A 174 12.98 9.12 -3.28
CA LEU A 174 14.05 10.12 -3.30
C LEU A 174 15.36 9.62 -2.72
N ALA A 175 15.30 8.83 -1.65
CA ALA A 175 16.49 8.43 -0.87
C ALA A 175 16.75 6.92 -0.88
N GLY A 176 15.81 6.13 -1.38
CA GLY A 176 15.95 4.68 -1.40
C GLY A 176 15.44 4.00 -0.14
N VAL A 177 15.29 2.68 -0.22
CA VAL A 177 14.69 1.89 0.85
C VAL A 177 15.50 1.92 2.14
N GLN A 178 16.82 1.82 2.05
CA GLN A 178 17.67 1.72 3.26
C GLN A 178 17.65 3.00 4.08
N GLN A 179 17.83 4.15 3.45
CA GLN A 179 17.80 5.43 4.16
C GLN A 179 16.41 5.72 4.72
N THR A 180 15.36 5.38 3.98
CA THR A 180 14.00 5.55 4.45
C THR A 180 13.72 4.70 5.68
N MET A 181 14.17 3.45 5.69
CA MET A 181 14.06 2.58 6.85
C MET A 181 14.77 3.18 8.06
N ASN A 182 15.99 3.67 7.87
CA ASN A 182 16.77 4.26 8.96
C ASN A 182 16.07 5.50 9.53
N GLN A 183 15.41 6.28 8.71
CA GLN A 183 14.78 7.52 9.13
C GLN A 183 13.40 7.28 9.77
N TYR A 184 12.61 6.35 9.26
CA TYR A 184 11.20 6.21 9.63
C TYR A 184 10.86 4.97 10.45
N ASN A 185 11.55 3.84 10.26
CA ASN A 185 11.30 2.66 11.09
C ASN A 185 11.72 2.96 12.53
N ASN A 186 10.95 2.50 13.50
CA ASN A 186 11.24 2.68 14.93
C ASN A 186 11.11 4.14 15.41
N LYS A 187 10.36 4.96 14.72
CA LYS A 187 10.19 6.38 15.09
C LYS A 187 8.75 6.75 15.39
#